data_fd32a2174c32f560c2b5da644abd4a02
#
_entry.id   fd32a2174c32f560c2b5da644abd4a02
#
_cell.length_a   1.000
_cell.length_b   1.000
_cell.length_c   1.000
_cell.angle_alpha   90.00
_cell.angle_beta   90.00
_cell.angle_gamma   90.00
#
_symmetry.space_group_name_H-M   'P 1'
#
loop_
_entity.id
_entity.type
_entity.pdbx_description
1 polymer ?
#
loop_
_entity_poly.entity_id
_entity_poly.type
_entity_poly.pdbx_seq_one_letter_code
_entity_poly.pdbx_strand_id
1 'polypeptide(L)'
;GESLGENGMYLHAAPYAVAPKEQTHVPMIFWASENWYRHTGVSAACMKQSADKAYSHDNWFHSVLGINDVHTQAYQRDLDIFAVCRS
;
A
#
# COMPACT_ATOMS: atom_id res chain seq x y z
N GLY A 1 -11.78 2.20 -4.59
CA GLY A 1 -12.63 3.13 -3.82
C GLY A 1 -14.06 3.18 -4.29
N GLU A 2 -14.83 3.98 -3.63
CA GLU A 2 -16.27 4.14 -3.86
C GLU A 2 -16.58 5.54 -4.31
N SER A 3 -17.47 5.66 -5.32
CA SER A 3 -18.04 6.94 -5.72
C SER A 3 -19.29 7.22 -4.91
N LEU A 4 -19.48 8.49 -4.54
CA LEU A 4 -20.62 8.96 -3.74
C LEU A 4 -21.63 9.77 -4.57
N GLY A 5 -21.60 9.59 -5.90
CA GLY A 5 -22.50 10.28 -6.82
C GLY A 5 -21.85 11.38 -7.64
N GLU A 6 -20.52 11.53 -7.60
CA GLU A 6 -19.79 12.50 -8.38
C GLU A 6 -20.04 12.25 -9.88
N ASN A 7 -20.43 13.28 -10.61
CA ASN A 7 -20.75 13.19 -12.04
C ASN A 7 -21.79 12.12 -12.37
N GLY A 8 -22.69 11.81 -11.41
CA GLY A 8 -23.70 10.79 -11.58
C GLY A 8 -23.23 9.36 -11.43
N MET A 9 -21.97 9.15 -11.01
CA MET A 9 -21.41 7.83 -10.77
C MET A 9 -21.53 7.41 -9.32
N TYR A 10 -21.88 6.16 -9.11
CA TYR A 10 -22.04 5.55 -7.78
C TYR A 10 -21.27 4.24 -7.71
N LEU A 11 -21.03 3.76 -6.48
CA LEU A 11 -20.38 2.48 -6.18
C LEU A 11 -18.92 2.45 -6.65
N HIS A 12 -18.49 1.33 -7.22
CA HIS A 12 -17.09 1.08 -7.55
C HIS A 12 -16.98 0.21 -8.80
N ALA A 13 -15.75 -0.14 -9.16
CA ALA A 13 -15.45 -1.07 -10.26
C ALA A 13 -15.74 -0.52 -11.66
N ALA A 14 -15.83 0.80 -11.83
CA ALA A 14 -15.87 1.37 -13.16
C ALA A 14 -14.54 1.15 -13.90
N PRO A 15 -14.53 1.01 -15.23
CA PRO A 15 -13.29 0.92 -15.98
C PRO A 15 -12.36 2.10 -15.67
N TYR A 16 -11.07 1.85 -15.58
CA TYR A 16 -10.10 2.87 -15.14
C TYR A 16 -10.19 4.16 -15.94
N ALA A 17 -10.42 4.07 -17.25
CA ALA A 17 -10.51 5.23 -18.13
C ALA A 17 -11.66 6.18 -17.80
N VAL A 18 -12.73 5.67 -17.16
CA VAL A 18 -13.93 6.46 -16.83
C VAL A 18 -14.17 6.57 -15.33
N ALA A 19 -13.41 5.83 -14.51
CA ALA A 19 -13.58 5.85 -13.07
C ALA A 19 -13.17 7.22 -12.50
N PRO A 20 -14.00 7.82 -11.62
CA PRO A 20 -13.60 9.05 -10.95
C PRO A 20 -12.49 8.77 -9.94
N LYS A 21 -11.80 9.84 -9.50
CA LYS A 21 -10.72 9.78 -8.54
C LYS A 21 -11.10 9.00 -7.28
N GLU A 22 -12.33 9.11 -6.82
CA GLU A 22 -12.84 8.45 -5.62
C GLU A 22 -12.83 6.92 -5.75
N GLN A 23 -12.84 6.38 -6.97
CA GLN A 23 -12.72 4.94 -7.20
C GLN A 23 -11.28 4.48 -7.37
N THR A 24 -10.37 5.34 -7.84
CA THR A 24 -8.99 4.98 -8.17
C THR A 24 -7.98 5.46 -7.14
N HIS A 25 -8.26 6.55 -6.43
CA HIS A 25 -7.39 7.12 -5.42
C HIS A 25 -7.95 6.81 -4.04
N VAL A 26 -7.40 5.79 -3.38
CA VAL A 26 -7.92 5.28 -2.11
C VAL A 26 -6.88 5.46 -1.00
N PRO A 27 -7.32 5.65 0.24
CA PRO A 27 -6.39 5.67 1.37
C PRO A 27 -5.88 4.27 1.68
N MET A 28 -4.66 4.22 2.21
CA MET A 28 -4.10 3.00 2.80
C MET A 28 -3.66 3.34 4.22
N ILE A 29 -4.17 2.60 5.19
CA ILE A 29 -3.85 2.79 6.60
C ILE A 29 -3.10 1.56 7.08
N PHE A 30 -1.97 1.78 7.76
CA PHE A 30 -1.18 0.71 8.34
C PHE A 30 -0.95 0.99 9.82
N TRP A 31 -1.16 -0.03 10.63
CA TRP A 31 -0.86 0.00 12.06
C TRP A 31 -0.16 -1.30 12.44
N ALA A 32 0.82 -1.20 13.31
CA ALA A 32 1.49 -2.37 13.87
C ALA A 32 1.92 -2.11 15.31
N SER A 33 2.05 -3.19 16.08
CA SER A 33 2.51 -3.10 17.46
C SER A 33 4.01 -2.87 17.56
N GLU A 34 4.48 -2.43 18.73
CA GLU A 34 5.92 -2.32 18.98
C GLU A 34 6.63 -3.66 18.82
N ASN A 35 5.99 -4.75 19.26
CA ASN A 35 6.55 -6.09 19.10
C ASN A 35 6.76 -6.45 17.64
N TRP A 36 5.81 -6.08 16.77
CA TRP A 36 5.95 -6.31 15.34
C TRP A 36 7.16 -5.56 14.76
N TYR A 37 7.32 -4.28 15.13
CA TYR A 37 8.46 -3.49 14.68
C TYR A 37 9.79 -4.08 15.13
N ARG A 38 9.88 -4.53 16.38
CA ARG A 38 11.08 -5.17 16.91
C ARG A 38 11.38 -6.49 16.21
N HIS A 39 10.35 -7.29 15.97
CA HIS A 39 10.49 -8.61 15.37
C HIS A 39 10.89 -8.54 13.90
N THR A 40 10.33 -7.60 13.15
CA THR A 40 10.57 -7.48 11.70
C THR A 40 11.79 -6.64 11.35
N GLY A 41 12.28 -5.82 12.26
CA GLY A 41 13.37 -4.88 11.97
C GLY A 41 12.92 -3.65 11.19
N VAL A 42 11.62 -3.46 11.00
CA VAL A 42 11.08 -2.29 10.32
C VAL A 42 11.10 -1.08 11.26
N SER A 43 11.59 0.05 10.78
CA SER A 43 11.65 1.29 11.57
C SER A 43 10.29 2.01 11.54
N ALA A 44 9.68 2.22 12.71
CA ALA A 44 8.43 2.97 12.84
C ALA A 44 8.60 4.43 12.38
N ALA A 45 9.72 5.05 12.70
CA ALA A 45 10.01 6.43 12.29
C ALA A 45 10.11 6.54 10.75
N CYS A 46 10.77 5.57 10.12
CA CYS A 46 10.90 5.52 8.67
C CYS A 46 9.54 5.33 8.00
N MET A 47 8.69 4.44 8.55
CA MET A 47 7.32 4.24 8.04
C MET A 47 6.50 5.51 8.13
N LYS A 48 6.62 6.26 9.23
CA LYS A 48 5.92 7.53 9.40
C LYS A 48 6.37 8.57 8.38
N GLN A 49 7.67 8.64 8.09
CA GLN A 49 8.21 9.55 7.07
C GLN A 49 7.74 9.17 5.66
N SER A 50 7.46 7.90 5.43
CA SER A 50 7.01 7.40 4.13
C SER A 50 5.51 7.53 3.91
N ALA A 51 4.75 7.97 4.92
CA ALA A 51 3.29 8.01 4.87
C ALA A 51 2.72 8.95 3.80
N ASP A 52 3.47 9.98 3.42
CA ASP A 52 3.02 10.97 2.44
C ASP A 52 3.35 10.60 0.98
N LYS A 53 4.01 9.47 0.76
CA LYS A 53 4.35 9.02 -0.59
C LYS A 53 3.14 8.42 -1.28
N ALA A 54 3.09 8.59 -2.60
CA ALA A 54 2.08 7.94 -3.42
C ALA A 54 2.50 6.49 -3.72
N TYR A 55 1.56 5.58 -3.56
CA TYR A 55 1.77 4.15 -3.82
C TYR A 55 0.66 3.61 -4.71
N SER A 56 0.86 2.40 -5.24
CA SER A 56 -0.13 1.70 -6.05
C SER A 56 -0.33 0.27 -5.52
N HIS A 57 -1.23 -0.48 -6.14
CA HIS A 57 -1.43 -1.88 -5.82
C HIS A 57 -0.18 -2.73 -6.08
N ASP A 58 0.71 -2.30 -6.99
CA ASP A 58 1.98 -2.98 -7.22
C ASP A 58 2.85 -2.95 -5.95
N ASN A 59 2.88 -1.80 -5.27
CA ASN A 59 3.57 -1.69 -3.98
C ASN A 59 2.95 -2.61 -2.93
N TRP A 60 1.63 -2.72 -2.92
CA TRP A 60 0.92 -3.58 -1.97
C TRP A 60 1.28 -5.06 -2.18
N PHE A 61 1.25 -5.53 -3.42
CA PHE A 61 1.60 -6.91 -3.75
C PHE A 61 2.99 -7.29 -3.24
N HIS A 62 4.00 -6.48 -3.56
CA HIS A 62 5.39 -6.76 -3.15
C HIS A 62 5.59 -6.61 -1.65
N SER A 63 4.87 -5.69 -1.01
CA SER A 63 4.94 -5.50 0.44
C SER A 63 4.38 -6.70 1.21
N VAL A 64 3.29 -7.29 0.74
CA VAL A 64 2.71 -8.50 1.33
C VAL A 64 3.69 -9.67 1.21
N LEU A 65 4.32 -9.84 0.05
CA LEU A 65 5.32 -10.88 -0.13
C LEU A 65 6.51 -10.69 0.80
N GLY A 66 7.04 -9.48 0.88
CA GLY A 66 8.22 -9.17 1.69
C GLY A 66 7.98 -9.33 3.18
N ILE A 67 6.85 -8.85 3.70
CA ILE A 67 6.56 -8.92 5.13
C ILE A 67 6.24 -10.35 5.60
N ASN A 68 5.76 -11.18 4.70
CA ASN A 68 5.50 -12.59 4.98
C ASN A 68 6.70 -13.48 4.64
N ASP A 69 7.83 -12.88 4.27
CA ASP A 69 9.08 -13.57 3.95
C ASP A 69 8.89 -14.63 2.85
N VAL A 70 8.11 -14.30 1.83
CA VAL A 70 7.87 -15.17 0.68
C VAL A 70 8.97 -14.95 -0.35
N HIS A 71 9.73 -15.99 -0.62
CA HIS A 71 10.82 -15.95 -1.60
C HIS A 71 10.30 -16.42 -2.96
N THR A 72 10.22 -15.50 -3.92
CA THR A 72 9.74 -15.78 -5.27
C THR A 72 10.41 -14.86 -6.27
N GLN A 73 10.52 -15.31 -7.51
CA GLN A 73 11.07 -14.49 -8.60
C GLN A 73 10.18 -13.31 -8.95
N ALA A 74 8.91 -13.36 -8.57
CA ALA A 74 7.97 -12.25 -8.79
C ALA A 74 8.23 -11.06 -7.86
N TYR A 75 8.93 -11.26 -6.73
CA TYR A 75 9.17 -10.21 -5.74
C TYR A 75 10.17 -9.19 -6.24
N GLN A 76 9.81 -7.91 -6.12
CA GLN A 76 10.68 -6.78 -6.43
C GLN A 76 10.82 -5.89 -5.18
N ARG A 77 12.01 -5.88 -4.61
CA ARG A 77 12.31 -5.16 -3.36
C ARG A 77 12.04 -3.66 -3.46
N ASP A 78 12.30 -3.04 -4.61
CA ASP A 78 12.08 -1.60 -4.81
C ASP A 78 10.61 -1.21 -4.67
N LEU A 79 9.68 -2.14 -4.87
CA LEU A 79 8.25 -1.89 -4.76
C LEU A 79 7.69 -2.26 -3.38
N ASP A 80 8.48 -2.91 -2.53
CA ASP A 80 8.10 -3.27 -1.17
C ASP A 80 8.20 -2.05 -0.26
N ILE A 81 7.06 -1.59 0.25
CA ILE A 81 6.99 -0.39 1.10
C ILE A 81 7.81 -0.55 2.37
N PHE A 82 7.87 -1.75 2.93
CA PHE A 82 8.59 -2.02 4.18
C PHE A 82 10.10 -2.17 3.99
N ALA A 83 10.55 -2.55 2.81
CA ALA A 83 11.94 -2.89 2.56
C ALA A 83 12.91 -1.72 2.83
N VAL A 84 12.52 -0.51 2.45
CA VAL A 84 13.35 0.69 2.66
C VAL A 84 13.46 1.07 4.14
N CYS A 85 12.57 0.58 4.98
CA CYS A 85 12.54 0.85 6.41
C CYS A 85 13.02 -0.33 7.26
N ARG A 86 13.49 -1.39 6.61
CA ARG A 86 13.95 -2.61 7.27
C ARG A 86 15.48 -2.63 7.32
N SER A 87 16.01 -2.84 8.49
CA SER A 87 17.44 -2.96 8.69
C SER A 87 17.94 -4.39 8.48
#